data_8ae3d8c115c60c1c43f861ed8df3a30f
#
_entry.id   8ae3d8c115c60c1c43f861ed8df3a30f
#
_cell.length_a   1.000
_cell.length_b   1.000
_cell.length_c   1.000
_cell.angle_alpha   90.00
_cell.angle_beta   90.00
_cell.angle_gamma   90.00
#
_symmetry.space_group_name_H-M   'P 1'
#
loop_
_entity.id
_entity.type
_entity.pdbx_description
1 polymer ?
#
loop_
_entity_poly.entity_id
_entity_poly.type
_entity_poly.pdbx_seq_one_letter_code
_entity_poly.pdbx_strand_id
1 'polypeptide(L)'
;MSLSRRILNTTRLPGLRITSSIRCQWGQKSRDCRHFQSYARLLEAPRNPYKDEENVSKAPKIVRGASKVYKNADEAVADIKSGSTILSAGFGLCGTAETIIEALERRGPESLHSLTAVSNNAGASIPGGLGALTQSGQVNRLILSFIGSNKVLEKKYLEGKIAIELCPQGTIAERLRAGGAGIPAFYTPTGVSTLLQTGGIPTRLGPPAEGSKENTVLEKGQVRETREFDGKTYSMEKAIKGDVAILRAWKVDEAGNCQFRYTTRTFGPIMAKAAKVAIVEAEEIVPVGSIAPADVHLQGIYIDRIVPATVPKKLELKKTRAPEGKEDTSNKSDAIIRRDRIARRTAKELKNGYYVNLGIGIPTLAPSFLSPETKVWIQSENGILGMGAYPTEEEVDPDIINAGKETVTLIPGASTFDSAESFAMIRGGHIDVSVLGALQVGANGDLANYMIPGKIFKGMGGAMDLVSNPDETKIVVATEHVAKDGSAKIVQDCSLPLTGAKVVSTIITDLCVFEVDRINGGLTLTELAPGVDVEEVRQKTDAKFEVASDIKSME
;
A
#
# COMPACT_ATOMS: atom_id res chain seq x y z
N MET A 1 45.60 -1.28 23.70
CA MET A 1 44.63 -1.47 22.61
C MET A 1 44.42 -2.96 22.23
N SER A 2 44.37 -3.89 23.16
CA SER A 2 44.17 -5.33 22.78
C SER A 2 43.19 -6.11 23.68
N LEU A 3 42.53 -5.47 24.62
CA LEU A 3 41.63 -6.13 25.57
C LEU A 3 40.12 -5.98 25.23
N SER A 4 39.74 -5.09 24.32
CA SER A 4 38.33 -4.87 23.95
C SER A 4 37.79 -5.83 22.88
N ARG A 5 38.67 -6.56 22.17
CA ARG A 5 38.23 -7.52 21.12
C ARG A 5 37.95 -8.95 21.60
N ARG A 6 38.32 -9.32 22.85
CA ARG A 6 38.07 -10.67 23.36
C ARG A 6 36.76 -10.87 24.11
N ILE A 7 36.06 -9.78 24.46
CA ILE A 7 34.80 -9.85 25.21
C ILE A 7 33.58 -10.01 24.27
N LEU A 8 33.70 -9.64 23.00
CA LEU A 8 32.59 -9.70 22.04
C LEU A 8 32.37 -11.08 21.36
N ASN A 9 33.28 -12.04 21.54
CA ASN A 9 33.17 -13.34 20.89
C ASN A 9 32.69 -14.50 21.80
N THR A 10 32.26 -14.25 23.03
CA THR A 10 31.81 -15.30 23.96
C THR A 10 30.31 -15.31 24.26
N THR A 11 29.50 -14.51 23.57
CA THR A 11 28.04 -14.43 23.81
C THR A 11 27.17 -15.23 22.85
N ARG A 12 27.70 -16.30 22.24
CA ARG A 12 26.88 -17.23 21.47
C ARG A 12 27.02 -18.66 22.02
N LEU A 13 26.34 -18.93 23.14
CA LEU A 13 25.94 -20.30 23.51
C LEU A 13 24.54 -20.22 24.14
N PRO A 14 23.57 -21.04 23.67
CA PRO A 14 22.23 -21.06 24.25
C PRO A 14 22.25 -21.97 25.50
N GLY A 15 21.71 -21.46 26.60
CA GLY A 15 21.31 -22.32 27.72
C GLY A 15 21.96 -22.08 29.09
N LEU A 16 22.67 -21.00 29.35
CA LEU A 16 23.17 -20.72 30.70
C LEU A 16 22.20 -19.81 31.49
N ARG A 17 21.45 -20.43 32.40
CA ARG A 17 20.83 -19.72 33.52
C ARG A 17 21.93 -19.26 34.47
N ILE A 18 22.16 -17.96 34.56
CA ILE A 18 23.04 -17.39 35.57
C ILE A 18 22.26 -17.37 36.89
N THR A 19 22.52 -18.35 37.76
CA THR A 19 22.08 -18.32 39.14
C THR A 19 22.95 -17.37 39.95
N SER A 20 22.36 -16.59 40.82
CA SER A 20 22.95 -15.51 41.64
C SER A 20 23.88 -16.01 42.76
N SER A 21 24.90 -16.78 42.45
CA SER A 21 25.92 -17.19 43.43
C SER A 21 27.31 -17.33 42.82
N ILE A 22 27.89 -16.22 42.42
CA ILE A 22 29.35 -16.16 42.26
C ILE A 22 29.90 -15.52 43.54
N ARG A 23 30.32 -16.38 44.49
CA ARG A 23 31.16 -15.93 45.61
C ARG A 23 32.56 -15.65 45.05
N CYS A 24 32.96 -14.39 45.09
CA CYS A 24 34.36 -14.00 44.86
C CYS A 24 35.21 -14.55 46.02
N GLN A 25 35.98 -15.63 45.78
CA GLN A 25 37.08 -16.06 46.64
C GLN A 25 38.36 -15.39 46.20
N TRP A 26 38.60 -14.15 46.59
CA TRP A 26 39.94 -13.56 46.66
C TRP A 26 39.87 -12.29 47.49
N GLY A 27 40.54 -12.30 48.62
CA GLY A 27 40.52 -11.25 49.61
C GLY A 27 41.39 -10.07 49.27
N GLN A 28 41.07 -9.32 48.25
CA GLN A 28 41.59 -7.96 48.02
C GLN A 28 40.47 -7.09 47.43
N LYS A 29 40.17 -6.01 48.17
CA LYS A 29 39.25 -4.96 47.72
C LYS A 29 39.88 -4.19 46.56
N SER A 30 39.65 -4.63 45.31
CA SER A 30 40.01 -3.82 44.16
C SER A 30 38.84 -2.88 43.79
N ARG A 31 39.20 -1.69 43.33
CA ARG A 31 38.22 -0.68 42.84
C ARG A 31 37.33 -1.19 41.69
N ASP A 32 37.70 -2.27 41.08
CA ASP A 32 37.01 -2.84 39.90
C ASP A 32 35.70 -3.55 40.23
N CYS A 33 35.48 -4.02 41.48
CA CYS A 33 34.20 -4.66 41.86
C CYS A 33 33.01 -3.67 41.91
N ARG A 34 33.28 -2.38 42.13
CA ARG A 34 32.19 -1.37 42.13
C ARG A 34 31.71 -1.04 40.74
N HIS A 35 32.59 -1.12 39.76
CA HIS A 35 32.22 -0.91 38.36
C HIS A 35 31.39 -2.09 37.80
N PHE A 36 31.69 -3.33 38.21
CA PHE A 36 30.91 -4.51 37.79
C PHE A 36 29.51 -4.51 38.39
N GLN A 37 29.31 -4.03 39.61
CA GLN A 37 27.97 -3.90 40.20
C GLN A 37 27.13 -2.80 39.54
N SER A 38 27.76 -1.73 39.04
CA SER A 38 27.05 -0.68 38.29
C SER A 38 26.65 -1.15 36.87
N TYR A 39 27.47 -2.01 36.23
CA TYR A 39 27.13 -2.61 34.94
C TYR A 39 26.03 -3.69 35.06
N ALA A 40 26.02 -4.47 36.14
CA ALA A 40 24.95 -5.45 36.39
C ALA A 40 23.58 -4.77 36.59
N ARG A 41 23.55 -3.55 37.16
CA ARG A 41 22.30 -2.75 37.25
C ARG A 41 21.85 -2.15 35.92
N LEU A 42 22.75 -1.97 34.96
CA LEU A 42 22.42 -1.51 33.61
C LEU A 42 21.92 -2.66 32.69
N LEU A 43 22.15 -3.91 33.10
CA LEU A 43 21.67 -5.10 32.37
C LEU A 43 20.38 -5.69 32.97
N GLU A 44 19.89 -5.17 34.10
CA GLU A 44 18.49 -5.41 34.48
C GLU A 44 17.62 -4.73 33.44
N ALA A 45 16.83 -5.51 32.70
CA ALA A 45 15.81 -4.97 31.81
C ALA A 45 15.01 -3.92 32.61
N PRO A 46 14.77 -2.74 32.04
CA PRO A 46 14.02 -1.71 32.75
C PRO A 46 12.73 -2.35 33.26
N ARG A 47 12.50 -2.30 34.57
CA ARG A 47 11.26 -2.78 35.17
C ARG A 47 10.14 -2.12 34.40
N ASN A 48 9.28 -2.92 33.81
CA ASN A 48 8.08 -2.40 33.18
C ASN A 48 7.31 -1.63 34.25
N PRO A 49 7.26 -0.29 34.22
CA PRO A 49 6.62 0.50 35.28
C PRO A 49 5.11 0.23 35.38
N TYR A 50 4.57 -0.49 34.42
CA TYR A 50 3.16 -0.87 34.33
C TYR A 50 2.88 -2.30 34.85
N LYS A 51 3.87 -3.03 35.38
CA LYS A 51 3.66 -4.30 36.08
C LYS A 51 3.18 -4.17 37.55
N ASP A 52 3.35 -2.99 38.11
CA ASP A 52 2.87 -2.70 39.46
C ASP A 52 1.44 -2.15 39.34
N GLU A 53 0.42 -2.97 39.53
CA GLU A 53 -1.00 -2.57 39.53
C GLU A 53 -1.28 -1.37 40.44
N GLU A 54 -0.47 -1.17 41.49
CA GLU A 54 -0.54 0.01 42.37
C GLU A 54 -0.21 1.34 41.70
N ASN A 55 0.59 1.36 40.61
CA ASN A 55 0.93 2.59 39.88
C ASN A 55 -0.13 2.98 38.86
N VAL A 56 -0.92 2.03 38.35
CA VAL A 56 -2.02 2.32 37.41
C VAL A 56 -3.18 3.00 38.16
N SER A 57 -3.40 2.66 39.43
CA SER A 57 -4.48 3.23 40.25
C SER A 57 -4.27 4.69 40.65
N LYS A 58 -3.03 5.23 40.50
CA LYS A 58 -2.66 6.61 40.81
C LYS A 58 -2.52 7.50 39.57
N ALA A 59 -2.85 6.99 38.38
CA ALA A 59 -2.91 7.84 37.21
C ALA A 59 -3.90 8.99 37.45
N PRO A 60 -3.52 10.25 37.24
CA PRO A 60 -4.41 11.37 37.48
C PRO A 60 -5.67 11.15 36.61
N LYS A 61 -6.84 11.27 37.17
CA LYS A 61 -8.10 11.32 36.44
C LYS A 61 -8.09 12.61 35.61
N ILE A 62 -7.47 12.58 34.45
CA ILE A 62 -7.52 13.69 33.51
C ILE A 62 -8.86 13.62 32.80
N VAL A 63 -9.88 14.15 33.45
CA VAL A 63 -11.17 14.40 32.81
C VAL A 63 -11.05 15.76 32.10
N ARG A 64 -10.69 15.74 30.83
CA ARG A 64 -10.76 16.88 29.95
C ARG A 64 -12.09 16.86 29.21
N GLY A 65 -13.06 17.65 29.66
CA GLY A 65 -14.28 17.88 28.91
C GLY A 65 -15.33 16.76 29.00
N ALA A 66 -16.28 16.78 28.06
CA ALA A 66 -17.32 15.79 27.91
C ALA A 66 -16.74 14.44 27.42
N SER A 67 -17.45 13.34 27.72
CA SER A 67 -17.11 12.00 27.21
C SER A 67 -16.98 12.04 25.69
N LYS A 68 -15.96 11.38 25.15
CA LYS A 68 -15.79 11.17 23.70
C LYS A 68 -16.68 10.04 23.18
N VAL A 69 -17.22 9.20 24.06
CA VAL A 69 -18.04 8.04 23.70
C VAL A 69 -19.48 8.51 23.45
N TYR A 70 -19.94 8.30 22.23
CA TYR A 70 -21.28 8.57 21.75
C TYR A 70 -22.13 7.30 21.86
N LYS A 71 -23.43 7.47 22.05
CA LYS A 71 -24.36 6.35 22.17
C LYS A 71 -24.46 5.53 20.87
N ASN A 72 -24.42 6.23 19.73
CA ASN A 72 -24.50 5.61 18.42
C ASN A 72 -23.88 6.53 17.34
N ALA A 73 -23.75 6.01 16.13
CA ALA A 73 -23.14 6.72 15.01
C ALA A 73 -24.03 7.90 14.51
N ASP A 74 -25.37 7.79 14.61
CA ASP A 74 -26.28 8.84 14.15
C ASP A 74 -26.08 10.14 14.96
N GLU A 75 -25.92 10.03 16.29
CA GLU A 75 -25.57 11.16 17.13
C GLU A 75 -24.18 11.74 16.79
N ALA A 76 -23.22 10.85 16.52
CA ALA A 76 -21.84 11.27 16.23
C ALA A 76 -21.67 11.97 14.89
N VAL A 77 -22.59 11.79 13.92
CA VAL A 77 -22.53 12.42 12.61
C VAL A 77 -23.58 13.53 12.41
N ALA A 78 -24.41 13.83 13.41
CA ALA A 78 -25.58 14.70 13.27
C ALA A 78 -25.24 16.14 12.84
N ASP A 79 -24.09 16.68 13.26
CA ASP A 79 -23.64 18.05 12.99
C ASP A 79 -22.78 18.21 11.75
N ILE A 80 -22.49 17.10 11.02
CA ILE A 80 -21.73 17.17 9.77
C ILE A 80 -22.55 17.92 8.72
N LYS A 81 -21.92 18.90 8.07
CA LYS A 81 -22.59 19.82 7.15
C LYS A 81 -22.39 19.40 5.69
N SER A 82 -23.36 19.73 4.86
CA SER A 82 -23.21 19.67 3.39
C SER A 82 -21.99 20.49 2.94
N GLY A 83 -21.29 20.00 1.92
CA GLY A 83 -20.04 20.60 1.45
C GLY A 83 -18.79 20.18 2.22
N SER A 84 -18.91 19.40 3.31
CA SER A 84 -17.77 18.93 4.09
C SER A 84 -16.86 18.00 3.29
N THR A 85 -15.56 18.04 3.62
CA THR A 85 -14.57 17.07 3.14
C THR A 85 -14.45 15.93 4.15
N ILE A 86 -14.81 14.72 3.72
CA ILE A 86 -14.75 13.49 4.51
C ILE A 86 -13.48 12.72 4.14
N LEU A 87 -12.62 12.43 5.11
CA LEU A 87 -11.49 11.53 5.00
C LEU A 87 -11.96 10.14 5.45
N SER A 88 -12.12 9.21 4.51
CA SER A 88 -12.63 7.86 4.79
C SER A 88 -11.50 6.85 4.75
N ALA A 89 -11.14 6.34 5.93
CA ALA A 89 -10.09 5.35 6.11
C ALA A 89 -10.51 3.98 5.58
N GLY A 90 -9.53 3.08 5.51
CA GLY A 90 -9.66 1.72 5.01
C GLY A 90 -8.86 1.50 3.73
N PHE A 91 -8.76 0.23 3.34
CA PHE A 91 -8.18 -0.22 2.08
C PHE A 91 -9.11 -1.28 1.47
N GLY A 92 -9.77 -0.94 0.37
CA GLY A 92 -10.95 -1.69 -0.02
C GLY A 92 -12.02 -1.58 1.08
N LEU A 93 -12.50 -2.70 1.56
CA LEU A 93 -13.43 -2.77 2.69
C LEU A 93 -12.73 -3.08 4.03
N CYS A 94 -11.42 -3.40 4.00
CA CYS A 94 -10.65 -3.67 5.22
C CYS A 94 -10.39 -2.37 5.99
N GLY A 95 -10.78 -2.33 7.26
CA GLY A 95 -10.64 -1.15 8.12
C GLY A 95 -11.58 0.02 7.80
N THR A 96 -12.63 -0.22 7.00
CA THR A 96 -13.64 0.80 6.64
C THR A 96 -14.67 0.97 7.76
N ALA A 97 -15.03 2.22 8.04
CA ALA A 97 -15.97 2.60 9.10
C ALA A 97 -17.44 2.44 8.64
N GLU A 98 -17.89 1.21 8.44
CA GLU A 98 -19.20 0.89 7.85
C GLU A 98 -20.36 1.41 8.70
N THR A 99 -20.28 1.33 10.03
CA THR A 99 -21.32 1.83 10.95
C THR A 99 -21.51 3.34 10.78
N ILE A 100 -20.42 4.09 10.65
CA ILE A 100 -20.44 5.54 10.46
C ILE A 100 -20.93 5.87 9.04
N ILE A 101 -20.50 5.13 8.02
CA ILE A 101 -20.95 5.34 6.63
C ILE A 101 -22.45 5.12 6.50
N GLU A 102 -23.00 4.06 7.10
CA GLU A 102 -24.45 3.84 7.12
C GLU A 102 -25.23 4.96 7.85
N ALA A 103 -24.67 5.52 8.92
CA ALA A 103 -25.27 6.66 9.61
C ALA A 103 -25.27 7.93 8.73
N LEU A 104 -24.20 8.17 7.98
CA LEU A 104 -24.16 9.27 7.00
C LEU A 104 -25.15 9.05 5.86
N GLU A 105 -25.27 7.81 5.37
CA GLU A 105 -26.21 7.45 4.30
C GLU A 105 -27.67 7.67 4.75
N ARG A 106 -28.03 7.28 5.99
CA ARG A 106 -29.37 7.49 6.57
C ARG A 106 -29.78 8.96 6.63
N ARG A 107 -28.85 9.89 6.67
CA ARG A 107 -29.17 11.33 6.60
C ARG A 107 -29.76 11.75 5.25
N GLY A 108 -29.52 10.98 4.21
CA GLY A 108 -30.01 11.20 2.86
C GLY A 108 -29.47 12.45 2.16
N PRO A 109 -29.58 12.52 0.82
CA PRO A 109 -29.03 13.63 0.03
C PRO A 109 -29.76 14.95 0.23
N GLU A 110 -30.98 14.95 0.74
CA GLU A 110 -31.73 16.19 1.05
C GLU A 110 -31.15 16.95 2.23
N SER A 111 -30.57 16.25 3.22
CA SER A 111 -30.00 16.88 4.42
C SER A 111 -28.47 16.93 4.41
N LEU A 112 -27.81 16.03 3.68
CA LEU A 112 -26.36 15.96 3.63
C LEU A 112 -25.89 15.67 2.20
N HIS A 113 -25.36 16.67 1.51
CA HIS A 113 -24.99 16.61 0.10
C HIS A 113 -23.71 17.39 -0.21
N SER A 114 -23.29 17.36 -1.46
CA SER A 114 -22.12 18.10 -1.97
C SER A 114 -20.81 17.75 -1.25
N LEU A 115 -20.73 16.54 -0.70
CA LEU A 115 -19.55 16.09 0.02
C LEU A 115 -18.39 15.86 -0.95
N THR A 116 -17.18 16.22 -0.49
CA THR A 116 -15.93 15.75 -1.05
C THR A 116 -15.44 14.58 -0.20
N ALA A 117 -15.10 13.45 -0.82
CA ALA A 117 -14.53 12.33 -0.07
C ALA A 117 -13.11 12.02 -0.54
N VAL A 118 -12.23 11.73 0.41
CA VAL A 118 -10.84 11.31 0.19
C VAL A 118 -10.69 9.89 0.69
N SER A 119 -10.26 8.98 -0.15
CA SER A 119 -10.01 7.57 0.20
C SER A 119 -9.06 6.92 -0.81
N ASN A 120 -8.56 5.72 -0.52
CA ASN A 120 -7.79 4.98 -1.51
C ASN A 120 -8.68 4.53 -2.69
N ASN A 121 -9.93 4.16 -2.42
CA ASN A 121 -10.95 3.84 -3.43
C ASN A 121 -12.36 4.26 -2.93
N ALA A 122 -13.35 4.11 -3.79
CA ALA A 122 -14.73 4.50 -3.48
C ALA A 122 -15.66 3.29 -3.43
N GLY A 123 -15.26 2.24 -2.74
CA GLY A 123 -16.01 1.00 -2.61
C GLY A 123 -15.71 -0.01 -3.71
N ALA A 124 -16.19 -1.22 -3.49
CA ALA A 124 -15.99 -2.40 -4.32
C ALA A 124 -17.19 -2.67 -5.23
N SER A 125 -17.12 -3.81 -5.93
CA SER A 125 -18.29 -4.38 -6.65
C SER A 125 -19.37 -4.92 -5.71
N ILE A 126 -19.01 -5.18 -4.45
CA ILE A 126 -19.95 -5.57 -3.39
C ILE A 126 -20.41 -4.34 -2.59
N PRO A 127 -21.62 -4.33 -2.02
CA PRO A 127 -22.12 -3.23 -1.23
C PRO A 127 -21.24 -2.94 0.00
N GLY A 128 -20.87 -1.68 0.19
CA GLY A 128 -20.11 -1.22 1.34
C GLY A 128 -19.18 -0.05 1.04
N GLY A 129 -18.60 0.51 2.09
CA GLY A 129 -17.69 1.64 2.02
C GLY A 129 -18.33 2.89 1.41
N LEU A 130 -17.50 3.79 0.89
CA LEU A 130 -17.95 5.03 0.25
C LEU A 130 -18.87 4.83 -0.96
N GLY A 131 -18.98 3.61 -1.48
CA GLY A 131 -19.91 3.27 -2.56
C GLY A 131 -21.34 3.67 -2.24
N ALA A 132 -21.80 3.50 -1.02
CA ALA A 132 -23.13 3.90 -0.54
C ALA A 132 -23.36 5.41 -0.73
N LEU A 133 -22.44 6.25 -0.24
CA LEU A 133 -22.56 7.70 -0.32
C LEU A 133 -22.41 8.25 -1.75
N THR A 134 -21.69 7.56 -2.62
CA THR A 134 -21.59 7.91 -4.04
C THR A 134 -22.85 7.52 -4.81
N GLN A 135 -23.49 6.40 -4.45
CA GLN A 135 -24.73 5.94 -5.08
C GLN A 135 -25.92 6.80 -4.68
N SER A 136 -26.04 7.17 -3.40
CA SER A 136 -27.08 8.07 -2.88
C SER A 136 -26.99 9.50 -3.45
N GLY A 137 -25.83 9.89 -4.01
CA GLY A 137 -25.59 11.24 -4.52
C GLY A 137 -25.13 12.26 -3.47
N GLN A 138 -24.86 11.83 -2.24
CA GLN A 138 -24.34 12.69 -1.18
C GLN A 138 -22.90 13.15 -1.47
N VAL A 139 -22.07 12.29 -2.09
CA VAL A 139 -20.71 12.61 -2.54
C VAL A 139 -20.73 12.96 -4.02
N ASN A 140 -20.26 14.16 -4.37
CA ASN A 140 -20.15 14.65 -5.75
C ASN A 140 -18.71 14.93 -6.21
N ARG A 141 -17.73 14.80 -5.32
CA ARG A 141 -16.29 14.89 -5.62
C ARG A 141 -15.53 13.83 -4.84
N LEU A 142 -14.59 13.20 -5.51
CA LEU A 142 -13.68 12.22 -4.92
C LEU A 142 -12.21 12.60 -5.18
N ILE A 143 -11.35 12.34 -4.20
CA ILE A 143 -9.90 12.25 -4.37
C ILE A 143 -9.54 10.81 -4.03
N LEU A 144 -9.08 10.04 -5.00
CA LEU A 144 -8.77 8.63 -4.84
C LEU A 144 -7.66 8.15 -5.79
N SER A 145 -7.09 6.99 -5.50
CA SER A 145 -6.05 6.39 -6.34
C SER A 145 -6.59 5.37 -7.34
N PHE A 146 -7.75 4.77 -7.02
CA PHE A 146 -8.22 3.60 -7.76
C PHE A 146 -9.75 3.51 -7.78
N ILE A 147 -10.33 3.49 -8.98
CA ILE A 147 -11.77 3.26 -9.22
C ILE A 147 -12.07 1.76 -9.24
N GLY A 148 -11.11 0.96 -9.73
CA GLY A 148 -11.16 -0.49 -9.75
C GLY A 148 -12.25 -1.07 -10.63
N SER A 149 -13.04 -1.97 -10.04
CA SER A 149 -14.17 -2.63 -10.71
C SER A 149 -15.52 -1.93 -10.47
N ASN A 150 -15.51 -0.75 -9.86
CA ASN A 150 -16.74 0.02 -9.58
C ASN A 150 -17.31 0.65 -10.87
N LYS A 151 -18.06 -0.14 -11.62
CA LYS A 151 -18.69 0.28 -12.89
C LYS A 151 -19.70 1.42 -12.74
N VAL A 152 -20.35 1.52 -11.58
CA VAL A 152 -21.29 2.60 -11.29
C VAL A 152 -20.57 3.92 -11.19
N LEU A 153 -19.43 3.94 -10.48
CA LEU A 153 -18.61 5.13 -10.33
C LEU A 153 -17.96 5.54 -11.66
N GLU A 154 -17.40 4.57 -12.40
CA GLU A 154 -16.83 4.80 -13.74
C GLU A 154 -17.86 5.47 -14.65
N LYS A 155 -19.09 4.93 -14.70
CA LYS A 155 -20.20 5.52 -15.46
C LYS A 155 -20.56 6.92 -15.03
N LYS A 156 -20.69 7.18 -13.71
CA LYS A 156 -20.99 8.53 -13.19
C LYS A 156 -19.91 9.55 -13.56
N TYR A 157 -18.63 9.14 -13.56
CA TYR A 157 -17.53 10.00 -13.97
C TYR A 157 -17.60 10.32 -15.48
N LEU A 158 -17.79 9.31 -16.33
CA LEU A 158 -17.92 9.49 -17.77
C LEU A 158 -19.14 10.35 -18.15
N GLU A 159 -20.22 10.28 -17.38
CA GLU A 159 -21.42 11.13 -17.56
C GLU A 159 -21.28 12.53 -16.94
N GLY A 160 -20.15 12.86 -16.32
CA GLY A 160 -19.92 14.16 -15.67
C GLY A 160 -20.69 14.40 -14.36
N LYS A 161 -21.32 13.34 -13.83
CA LYS A 161 -22.14 13.42 -12.61
C LYS A 161 -21.31 13.49 -11.32
N ILE A 162 -20.04 13.11 -11.38
CA ILE A 162 -19.11 13.16 -10.26
C ILE A 162 -17.74 13.66 -10.73
N ALA A 163 -17.08 14.45 -9.90
CA ALA A 163 -15.70 14.85 -10.12
C ALA A 163 -14.75 13.84 -9.45
N ILE A 164 -13.68 13.43 -10.14
CA ILE A 164 -12.68 12.52 -9.60
C ILE A 164 -11.29 13.10 -9.84
N GLU A 165 -10.59 13.48 -8.78
CA GLU A 165 -9.16 13.72 -8.80
C GLU A 165 -8.44 12.38 -8.59
N LEU A 166 -7.82 11.85 -9.64
CA LEU A 166 -6.93 10.70 -9.49
C LEU A 166 -5.57 11.16 -8.96
N CYS A 167 -5.13 10.49 -7.90
CA CYS A 167 -3.86 10.78 -7.23
C CYS A 167 -3.17 9.46 -6.88
N PRO A 168 -1.85 9.29 -7.09
CA PRO A 168 -1.15 8.09 -6.69
C PRO A 168 -1.33 7.80 -5.20
N GLN A 169 -1.41 6.53 -4.85
CA GLN A 169 -1.83 6.13 -3.50
C GLN A 169 -0.84 6.57 -2.42
N GLY A 170 0.47 6.44 -2.68
CA GLY A 170 1.49 6.94 -1.78
C GLY A 170 1.50 8.46 -1.69
N THR A 171 1.15 9.13 -2.79
CA THR A 171 0.98 10.59 -2.79
C THR A 171 -0.22 11.01 -1.94
N ILE A 172 -1.38 10.31 -1.99
CA ILE A 172 -2.50 10.57 -1.07
C ILE A 172 -2.05 10.39 0.38
N ALA A 173 -1.35 9.30 0.68
CA ALA A 173 -0.86 9.04 2.03
C ALA A 173 0.04 10.16 2.55
N GLU A 174 0.99 10.62 1.74
CA GLU A 174 1.90 11.70 2.12
C GLU A 174 1.20 13.08 2.19
N ARG A 175 0.27 13.37 1.29
CA ARG A 175 -0.56 14.59 1.33
C ARG A 175 -1.37 14.67 2.64
N LEU A 176 -1.93 13.54 3.10
CA LEU A 176 -2.63 13.43 4.38
C LEU A 176 -1.67 13.55 5.57
N ARG A 177 -0.53 12.84 5.52
CA ARG A 177 0.50 12.94 6.57
C ARG A 177 0.99 14.38 6.74
N ALA A 178 1.29 15.05 5.63
CA ALA A 178 1.70 16.45 5.60
C ALA A 178 0.61 17.35 6.19
N GLY A 179 -0.65 17.14 5.81
CA GLY A 179 -1.80 17.89 6.33
C GLY A 179 -1.95 17.79 7.84
N GLY A 180 -1.80 16.57 8.37
CA GLY A 180 -1.85 16.31 9.82
C GLY A 180 -0.64 16.85 10.59
N ALA A 181 0.50 17.00 9.92
CA ALA A 181 1.74 17.56 10.51
C ALA A 181 1.88 19.08 10.37
N GLY A 182 0.91 19.76 9.74
CA GLY A 182 0.99 21.20 9.51
C GLY A 182 1.92 21.62 8.36
N ILE A 183 2.33 20.67 7.51
CA ILE A 183 3.18 20.91 6.33
C ILE A 183 2.25 21.22 5.15
N PRO A 184 2.38 22.40 4.49
CA PRO A 184 1.42 22.82 3.48
C PRO A 184 1.60 22.13 2.13
N ALA A 185 2.82 21.71 1.79
CA ALA A 185 3.19 21.04 0.54
C ALA A 185 4.53 20.32 0.70
N PHE A 186 4.82 19.40 -0.22
CA PHE A 186 6.09 18.69 -0.32
C PHE A 186 6.42 18.37 -1.77
N TYR A 187 7.66 17.99 -2.05
CA TYR A 187 8.10 17.53 -3.36
C TYR A 187 8.23 16.01 -3.37
N THR A 188 7.82 15.38 -4.48
CA THR A 188 7.86 13.92 -4.66
C THR A 188 8.30 13.57 -6.09
N PRO A 189 9.07 12.48 -6.29
CA PRO A 189 9.41 12.00 -7.63
C PRO A 189 8.22 11.31 -8.33
N THR A 190 7.18 10.96 -7.59
CA THR A 190 6.01 10.21 -8.10
C THR A 190 5.26 10.99 -9.16
N GLY A 191 5.06 10.37 -10.33
CA GLY A 191 4.27 10.94 -11.42
C GLY A 191 4.94 12.04 -12.25
N VAL A 192 6.24 12.31 -12.02
CA VAL A 192 7.03 13.22 -12.86
C VAL A 192 7.05 12.70 -14.31
N SER A 193 6.99 13.61 -15.29
CA SER A 193 6.93 13.31 -16.72
C SER A 193 5.72 12.48 -17.17
N THR A 194 4.62 12.51 -16.40
CA THR A 194 3.36 11.85 -16.76
C THR A 194 2.20 12.86 -16.88
N LEU A 195 1.03 12.38 -17.29
CA LEU A 195 -0.19 13.20 -17.34
C LEU A 195 -0.59 13.75 -15.96
N LEU A 196 -0.14 13.13 -14.87
CA LEU A 196 -0.37 13.62 -13.52
C LEU A 196 0.31 14.98 -13.32
N GLN A 197 1.58 15.11 -13.71
CA GLN A 197 2.34 16.36 -13.61
C GLN A 197 1.74 17.47 -14.46
N THR A 198 1.37 17.15 -15.69
CA THR A 198 0.89 18.15 -16.67
C THR A 198 -0.59 18.52 -16.50
N GLY A 199 -1.31 17.87 -15.57
CA GLY A 199 -2.76 18.08 -15.41
C GLY A 199 -3.59 17.49 -16.55
N GLY A 200 -3.03 16.54 -17.30
CA GLY A 200 -3.67 15.90 -18.45
C GLY A 200 -4.76 14.89 -18.08
N ILE A 201 -4.95 14.56 -16.80
CA ILE A 201 -6.04 13.70 -16.34
C ILE A 201 -7.21 14.60 -15.92
N PRO A 202 -8.33 14.61 -16.65
CA PRO A 202 -9.48 15.44 -16.30
C PRO A 202 -10.05 15.09 -14.92
N THR A 203 -10.40 16.10 -14.13
CA THR A 203 -11.09 15.91 -12.85
C THR A 203 -12.59 15.75 -13.06
N ARG A 204 -13.18 16.45 -14.03
CA ARG A 204 -14.61 16.30 -14.39
C ARG A 204 -14.78 16.27 -15.90
N LEU A 205 -15.47 15.24 -16.35
CA LEU A 205 -15.90 15.11 -17.73
C LEU A 205 -17.32 15.66 -17.92
N GLY A 206 -17.67 16.01 -19.15
CA GLY A 206 -19.03 16.33 -19.59
C GLY A 206 -19.44 15.38 -20.71
N PRO A 207 -20.68 15.47 -21.19
CA PRO A 207 -21.13 14.69 -22.33
C PRO A 207 -20.27 15.02 -23.56
N PRO A 208 -20.19 14.09 -24.52
CA PRO A 208 -19.56 14.37 -25.81
C PRO A 208 -20.19 15.58 -26.48
N ALA A 209 -19.36 16.38 -27.17
CA ALA A 209 -19.86 17.43 -28.04
C ALA A 209 -20.66 16.82 -29.21
N GLU A 210 -21.57 17.60 -29.79
CA GLU A 210 -22.38 17.14 -30.94
C GLU A 210 -21.49 16.63 -32.07
N GLY A 211 -21.73 15.40 -32.51
CA GLY A 211 -20.93 14.73 -33.55
C GLY A 211 -19.60 14.11 -33.08
N SER A 212 -19.21 14.24 -31.81
CA SER A 212 -18.01 13.64 -31.24
C SER A 212 -18.35 12.38 -30.43
N LYS A 213 -17.40 11.44 -30.36
CA LYS A 213 -17.44 10.32 -29.41
C LYS A 213 -16.64 10.60 -28.13
N GLU A 214 -15.89 11.70 -28.11
CA GLU A 214 -15.04 12.06 -26.99
C GLU A 214 -15.77 12.97 -26.00
N ASN A 215 -15.66 12.67 -24.73
CA ASN A 215 -16.21 13.48 -23.65
C ASN A 215 -15.58 14.89 -23.64
N THR A 216 -16.39 15.90 -23.38
CA THR A 216 -15.87 17.25 -23.11
C THR A 216 -15.17 17.27 -21.75
N VAL A 217 -14.21 18.18 -21.58
CA VAL A 217 -13.51 18.38 -20.30
C VAL A 217 -14.11 19.61 -19.61
N LEU A 218 -14.87 19.39 -18.53
CA LEU A 218 -15.46 20.45 -17.71
C LEU A 218 -14.48 21.00 -16.68
N GLU A 219 -13.66 20.14 -16.10
CA GLU A 219 -12.62 20.50 -15.13
C GLU A 219 -11.34 19.75 -15.46
N LYS A 220 -10.28 20.49 -15.79
CA LYS A 220 -8.95 19.93 -16.07
C LYS A 220 -8.31 19.43 -14.77
N GLY A 221 -7.34 18.50 -14.91
CA GLY A 221 -6.45 18.13 -13.83
C GLY A 221 -5.56 19.31 -13.41
N GLN A 222 -5.05 19.26 -12.21
CA GLN A 222 -4.16 20.29 -11.69
C GLN A 222 -2.75 20.10 -12.24
N VAL A 223 -2.18 21.13 -12.86
CA VAL A 223 -0.76 21.19 -13.24
C VAL A 223 0.08 21.30 -11.95
N ARG A 224 1.13 20.51 -11.85
CA ARG A 224 2.03 20.48 -10.69
C ARG A 224 3.32 21.24 -11.01
N GLU A 225 3.69 22.14 -10.11
CA GLU A 225 5.01 22.77 -10.12
C GLU A 225 6.10 21.71 -10.01
N THR A 226 7.19 21.89 -10.74
CA THR A 226 8.35 21.00 -10.65
C THR A 226 9.57 21.76 -10.16
N ARG A 227 10.46 21.05 -9.46
CA ARG A 227 11.75 21.55 -8.99
C ARG A 227 12.79 20.45 -9.08
N GLU A 228 14.01 20.84 -9.38
CA GLU A 228 15.15 19.93 -9.39
C GLU A 228 15.89 19.97 -8.05
N PHE A 229 16.23 18.79 -7.52
CA PHE A 229 17.10 18.60 -6.37
C PHE A 229 18.10 17.50 -6.72
N ASP A 230 19.38 17.76 -6.54
CA ASP A 230 20.48 16.82 -6.79
C ASP A 230 20.41 16.14 -8.17
N GLY A 231 20.05 16.92 -9.21
CA GLY A 231 19.93 16.44 -10.59
C GLY A 231 18.68 15.62 -10.89
N LYS A 232 17.74 15.49 -9.93
CA LYS A 232 16.48 14.76 -10.10
C LYS A 232 15.29 15.70 -10.00
N THR A 233 14.35 15.55 -10.92
CA THR A 233 13.12 16.37 -10.97
C THR A 233 12.07 15.81 -10.01
N TYR A 234 11.41 16.71 -9.29
CA TYR A 234 10.31 16.43 -8.36
C TYR A 234 9.10 17.28 -8.69
N SER A 235 7.90 16.75 -8.43
CA SER A 235 6.62 17.48 -8.51
C SER A 235 6.18 17.91 -7.12
N MET A 236 5.63 19.12 -7.02
CA MET A 236 5.05 19.62 -5.77
C MET A 236 3.61 19.13 -5.60
N GLU A 237 3.34 18.54 -4.44
CA GLU A 237 2.00 18.13 -4.02
C GLU A 237 1.54 18.90 -2.79
N LYS A 238 0.30 19.43 -2.84
CA LYS A 238 -0.31 20.14 -1.71
C LYS A 238 -0.87 19.16 -0.70
N ALA A 239 -0.72 19.48 0.57
CA ALA A 239 -1.31 18.71 1.65
C ALA A 239 -2.83 18.60 1.55
N ILE A 240 -3.39 17.49 2.04
CA ILE A 240 -4.84 17.29 2.17
C ILE A 240 -5.23 17.46 3.63
N LYS A 241 -6.25 18.26 3.87
CA LYS A 241 -6.95 18.39 5.15
C LYS A 241 -8.44 18.15 4.94
N GLY A 242 -9.09 17.52 5.94
CA GLY A 242 -10.53 17.26 5.91
C GLY A 242 -11.27 17.98 7.03
N ASP A 243 -12.59 18.06 6.88
CA ASP A 243 -13.46 18.52 7.96
C ASP A 243 -13.71 17.39 8.94
N VAL A 244 -13.93 16.17 8.44
CA VAL A 244 -14.21 14.97 9.24
C VAL A 244 -13.38 13.80 8.72
N ALA A 245 -12.71 13.06 9.65
CA ALA A 245 -12.18 11.74 9.38
C ALA A 245 -13.08 10.68 9.98
N ILE A 246 -13.34 9.62 9.23
CA ILE A 246 -14.05 8.44 9.69
C ILE A 246 -13.14 7.23 9.57
N LEU A 247 -12.97 6.49 10.68
CA LEU A 247 -12.05 5.36 10.75
C LEU A 247 -12.60 4.24 11.65
N ARG A 248 -12.11 3.03 11.44
CA ARG A 248 -12.43 1.87 12.26
C ARG A 248 -11.17 1.39 12.96
N ALA A 249 -11.26 1.08 14.26
CA ALA A 249 -10.19 0.51 15.04
C ALA A 249 -10.67 -0.75 15.78
N TRP A 250 -9.73 -1.67 16.06
CA TRP A 250 -10.03 -2.86 16.83
C TRP A 250 -10.38 -2.52 18.27
N LYS A 251 -9.45 -1.86 18.99
CA LYS A 251 -9.67 -1.40 20.35
C LYS A 251 -9.52 0.11 20.44
N VAL A 252 -10.42 0.74 21.18
CA VAL A 252 -10.35 2.16 21.49
C VAL A 252 -10.61 2.34 22.97
N ASP A 253 -9.72 3.02 23.69
CA ASP A 253 -10.04 3.38 25.06
C ASP A 253 -10.91 4.65 25.14
N GLU A 254 -11.55 4.88 26.29
CA GLU A 254 -12.45 6.02 26.49
C GLU A 254 -11.78 7.39 26.34
N ALA A 255 -10.43 7.45 26.38
CA ALA A 255 -9.65 8.66 26.09
C ALA A 255 -9.38 8.84 24.58
N GLY A 256 -9.70 7.84 23.76
CA GLY A 256 -9.54 7.84 22.32
C GLY A 256 -8.24 7.23 21.82
N ASN A 257 -7.44 6.58 22.67
CA ASN A 257 -6.27 5.84 22.18
C ASN A 257 -6.74 4.62 21.38
N CYS A 258 -6.20 4.46 20.17
CA CYS A 258 -6.63 3.41 19.24
C CYS A 258 -5.52 2.38 19.02
N GLN A 259 -5.92 1.12 19.02
CA GLN A 259 -5.14 -0.02 18.53
C GLN A 259 -5.82 -0.59 17.30
N PHE A 260 -5.09 -0.65 16.19
CA PHE A 260 -5.53 -1.29 14.95
C PHE A 260 -5.02 -2.73 14.91
N ARG A 261 -5.71 -3.56 14.14
CA ARG A 261 -5.33 -4.95 13.96
C ARG A 261 -4.80 -5.16 12.54
N TYR A 262 -3.57 -5.60 12.42
CA TYR A 262 -2.90 -5.91 11.15
C TYR A 262 -3.12 -4.83 10.06
N THR A 263 -3.64 -5.24 8.89
CA THR A 263 -3.81 -4.36 7.72
C THR A 263 -4.99 -3.38 7.82
N THR A 264 -5.75 -3.37 8.91
CA THR A 264 -6.78 -2.35 9.13
C THR A 264 -6.20 -0.97 9.47
N ARG A 265 -4.90 -0.91 9.81
CA ARG A 265 -4.22 0.33 10.16
C ARG A 265 -4.14 1.33 9.00
N THR A 266 -3.77 0.89 7.81
CA THR A 266 -3.70 1.63 6.52
C THR A 266 -3.73 3.16 6.63
N PHE A 267 -4.82 3.80 6.20
CA PHE A 267 -4.98 5.27 6.18
C PHE A 267 -5.53 5.85 7.50
N GLY A 268 -6.02 5.01 8.43
CA GLY A 268 -6.70 5.47 9.65
C GLY A 268 -5.90 6.51 10.45
N PRO A 269 -4.66 6.23 10.88
CA PRO A 269 -3.88 7.15 11.69
C PRO A 269 -3.57 8.48 11.01
N ILE A 270 -3.27 8.46 9.70
CA ILE A 270 -2.92 9.69 8.96
C ILE A 270 -4.12 10.55 8.65
N MET A 271 -5.29 9.96 8.40
CA MET A 271 -6.55 10.68 8.16
C MET A 271 -7.07 11.35 9.43
N ALA A 272 -7.04 10.66 10.57
CA ALA A 272 -7.43 11.23 11.85
C ALA A 272 -6.62 12.50 12.17
N LYS A 273 -5.32 12.47 11.92
CA LYS A 273 -4.41 13.63 12.14
C LYS A 273 -4.70 14.80 11.21
N ALA A 274 -5.23 14.54 10.01
CA ALA A 274 -5.45 15.53 8.96
C ALA A 274 -6.85 16.18 8.99
N ALA A 275 -7.74 15.75 9.88
CA ALA A 275 -9.11 16.24 9.99
C ALA A 275 -9.29 17.22 11.15
N LYS A 276 -10.35 18.06 11.07
CA LYS A 276 -10.78 18.91 12.17
C LYS A 276 -11.50 18.12 13.26
N VAL A 277 -12.27 17.09 12.84
CA VAL A 277 -13.00 16.17 13.72
C VAL A 277 -12.72 14.75 13.27
N ALA A 278 -12.26 13.89 14.17
CA ALA A 278 -12.04 12.48 13.89
C ALA A 278 -13.04 11.63 14.68
N ILE A 279 -13.79 10.80 13.96
CA ILE A 279 -14.78 9.87 14.50
C ILE A 279 -14.27 8.45 14.27
N VAL A 280 -14.08 7.69 15.36
CA VAL A 280 -13.67 6.29 15.28
C VAL A 280 -14.81 5.36 15.67
N GLU A 281 -15.08 4.37 14.82
CA GLU A 281 -15.88 3.23 15.23
C GLU A 281 -14.96 2.16 15.82
N ALA A 282 -15.27 1.75 17.04
CA ALA A 282 -14.51 0.80 17.82
C ALA A 282 -15.18 -0.58 17.79
N GLU A 283 -14.43 -1.63 17.47
CA GLU A 283 -14.94 -3.01 17.61
C GLU A 283 -15.07 -3.36 19.09
N GLU A 284 -14.16 -2.82 19.92
CA GLU A 284 -14.18 -2.95 21.37
C GLU A 284 -13.81 -1.61 22.01
N ILE A 285 -14.71 -1.05 22.83
CA ILE A 285 -14.41 0.11 23.67
C ILE A 285 -13.93 -0.41 25.02
N VAL A 286 -12.72 -0.01 25.41
CA VAL A 286 -12.05 -0.51 26.61
C VAL A 286 -11.77 0.62 27.61
N PRO A 287 -11.63 0.33 28.92
CA PRO A 287 -11.22 1.32 29.90
C PRO A 287 -9.86 1.94 29.58
N VAL A 288 -9.66 3.19 30.00
CA VAL A 288 -8.37 3.89 29.87
C VAL A 288 -7.27 3.09 30.58
N GLY A 289 -6.15 2.86 29.86
CA GLY A 289 -5.03 2.07 30.36
C GLY A 289 -5.07 0.58 30.00
N SER A 290 -6.14 0.10 29.37
CA SER A 290 -6.21 -1.29 28.88
C SER A 290 -5.32 -1.56 27.66
N ILE A 291 -4.98 -0.52 26.88
CA ILE A 291 -4.05 -0.61 25.76
C ILE A 291 -2.66 -0.26 26.29
N ALA A 292 -1.69 -1.16 26.09
CA ALA A 292 -0.31 -0.87 26.50
C ALA A 292 0.23 0.32 25.73
N PRO A 293 1.06 1.21 26.34
CA PRO A 293 1.54 2.42 25.66
C PRO A 293 2.27 2.17 24.33
N ALA A 294 2.97 1.04 24.19
CA ALA A 294 3.63 0.64 22.96
C ALA A 294 2.65 0.18 21.87
N ASP A 295 1.44 -0.24 22.25
CA ASP A 295 0.40 -0.74 21.34
C ASP A 295 -0.61 0.35 20.95
N VAL A 296 -0.44 1.57 21.45
CA VAL A 296 -1.23 2.73 21.01
C VAL A 296 -0.73 3.17 19.63
N HIS A 297 -1.43 2.77 18.59
CA HIS A 297 -1.08 3.10 17.21
C HIS A 297 -1.53 4.52 16.81
N LEU A 298 -2.60 5.04 17.43
CA LEU A 298 -3.06 6.42 17.26
C LEU A 298 -3.47 6.97 18.61
N GLN A 299 -2.86 8.09 18.98
CA GLN A 299 -3.06 8.73 20.28
C GLN A 299 -4.43 9.41 20.36
N GLY A 300 -5.06 9.36 21.51
CA GLY A 300 -6.37 9.91 21.77
C GLY A 300 -6.50 11.42 21.55
N ILE A 301 -5.39 12.16 21.48
CA ILE A 301 -5.39 13.61 21.16
C ILE A 301 -5.99 13.89 19.78
N TYR A 302 -5.97 12.93 18.86
CA TYR A 302 -6.48 13.05 17.50
C TYR A 302 -7.91 12.55 17.33
N ILE A 303 -8.52 11.96 18.37
CA ILE A 303 -9.88 11.42 18.30
C ILE A 303 -10.83 12.31 19.09
N ASP A 304 -11.92 12.72 18.44
CA ASP A 304 -12.96 13.57 19.03
C ASP A 304 -14.19 12.75 19.47
N ARG A 305 -14.55 11.71 18.69
CA ARG A 305 -15.76 10.91 18.90
C ARG A 305 -15.49 9.43 18.73
N ILE A 306 -16.06 8.63 19.63
CA ILE A 306 -15.96 7.18 19.65
C ILE A 306 -17.36 6.61 19.58
N VAL A 307 -17.62 5.69 18.64
CA VAL A 307 -18.89 4.97 18.52
C VAL A 307 -18.63 3.46 18.49
N PRO A 308 -19.54 2.64 19.04
CA PRO A 308 -19.42 1.20 18.91
C PRO A 308 -19.64 0.76 17.45
N ALA A 309 -18.83 -0.16 16.94
CA ALA A 309 -19.03 -0.81 15.66
C ALA A 309 -20.23 -1.77 15.76
N THR A 310 -21.26 -1.54 14.96
CA THR A 310 -22.47 -2.38 14.91
C THR A 310 -22.59 -3.16 13.61
N VAL A 311 -21.87 -2.73 12.57
CA VAL A 311 -21.83 -3.42 11.28
C VAL A 311 -20.65 -4.38 11.24
N PRO A 312 -20.86 -5.66 10.88
CA PRO A 312 -19.77 -6.64 10.75
C PRO A 312 -18.72 -6.23 9.72
N LYS A 313 -17.50 -6.73 9.87
CA LYS A 313 -16.45 -6.60 8.87
C LYS A 313 -16.88 -7.28 7.57
N LYS A 314 -16.54 -6.64 6.45
CA LYS A 314 -16.77 -7.17 5.11
C LYS A 314 -15.43 -7.57 4.52
N LEU A 315 -15.38 -8.77 3.95
CA LEU A 315 -14.22 -9.27 3.22
C LEU A 315 -14.51 -9.19 1.72
N GLU A 316 -13.66 -8.48 0.97
CA GLU A 316 -13.89 -8.22 -0.46
C GLU A 316 -13.56 -9.44 -1.32
N LEU A 317 -12.40 -10.06 -1.09
CA LEU A 317 -11.95 -11.24 -1.81
C LEU A 317 -11.37 -12.28 -0.84
N LYS A 318 -12.18 -13.27 -0.50
CA LYS A 318 -11.70 -14.44 0.24
C LYS A 318 -10.96 -15.36 -0.73
N LYS A 319 -9.68 -15.57 -0.47
CA LYS A 319 -8.84 -16.49 -1.23
C LYS A 319 -8.11 -17.41 -0.29
N THR A 320 -8.13 -18.69 -0.58
CA THR A 320 -7.53 -19.74 0.24
C THR A 320 -6.68 -20.66 -0.63
N ARG A 321 -5.71 -21.33 -0.03
CA ARG A 321 -4.95 -22.42 -0.64
C ARG A 321 -5.69 -23.73 -0.44
N ALA A 322 -5.57 -24.63 -1.40
CA ALA A 322 -6.03 -25.99 -1.21
C ALA A 322 -5.23 -26.69 -0.09
N PRO A 323 -5.83 -27.65 0.65
CA PRO A 323 -5.09 -28.50 1.56
C PRO A 323 -3.94 -29.21 0.84
N GLU A 324 -2.81 -29.40 1.53
CA GLU A 324 -1.64 -30.08 0.98
C GLU A 324 -2.02 -31.46 0.38
N GLY A 325 -1.53 -31.73 -0.82
CA GLY A 325 -1.77 -33.00 -1.53
C GLY A 325 -2.95 -33.05 -2.49
N LYS A 326 -3.70 -31.95 -2.71
CA LYS A 326 -4.82 -31.87 -3.66
C LYS A 326 -4.59 -30.90 -4.83
N GLU A 327 -3.36 -30.62 -5.22
CA GLU A 327 -3.14 -29.89 -6.47
C GLU A 327 -3.46 -30.82 -7.65
N ASP A 328 -4.54 -30.49 -8.35
CA ASP A 328 -4.87 -31.12 -9.63
C ASP A 328 -3.93 -30.59 -10.71
N THR A 329 -2.86 -31.32 -10.97
CA THR A 329 -1.87 -30.99 -12.00
C THR A 329 -2.27 -31.45 -13.40
N SER A 330 -3.41 -32.12 -13.54
CA SER A 330 -3.91 -32.64 -14.81
C SER A 330 -4.68 -31.57 -15.58
N ASN A 331 -4.17 -31.12 -16.72
CA ASN A 331 -4.76 -30.18 -17.69
C ASN A 331 -4.65 -28.69 -17.36
N LYS A 332 -3.42 -28.17 -17.20
CA LYS A 332 -3.21 -26.71 -17.25
C LYS A 332 -3.51 -26.16 -18.65
N SER A 333 -4.34 -25.14 -18.74
CA SER A 333 -4.57 -24.43 -20.01
C SER A 333 -3.29 -23.71 -20.48
N ASP A 334 -3.15 -23.48 -21.79
CA ASP A 334 -2.00 -22.73 -22.36
C ASP A 334 -1.79 -21.37 -21.69
N ALA A 335 -2.85 -20.70 -21.27
CA ALA A 335 -2.78 -19.44 -20.55
C ALA A 335 -2.11 -19.60 -19.17
N ILE A 336 -2.38 -20.71 -18.46
CA ILE A 336 -1.73 -21.01 -17.17
C ILE A 336 -0.25 -21.33 -17.42
N ILE A 337 0.07 -22.13 -18.43
CA ILE A 337 1.45 -22.49 -18.79
C ILE A 337 2.26 -21.23 -19.10
N ARG A 338 1.75 -20.30 -19.90
CA ARG A 338 2.42 -19.02 -20.17
C ARG A 338 2.67 -18.20 -18.91
N ARG A 339 1.67 -18.08 -18.03
CA ARG A 339 1.80 -17.34 -16.77
C ARG A 339 2.80 -17.97 -15.82
N ASP A 340 2.80 -19.30 -15.70
CA ASP A 340 3.76 -20.04 -14.89
C ASP A 340 5.19 -19.82 -15.41
N ARG A 341 5.39 -19.79 -16.75
CA ARG A 341 6.69 -19.50 -17.37
C ARG A 341 7.20 -18.11 -16.98
N ILE A 342 6.34 -17.08 -17.16
CA ILE A 342 6.70 -15.69 -16.79
C ILE A 342 7.03 -15.64 -15.30
N ALA A 343 6.20 -16.23 -14.43
CA ALA A 343 6.39 -16.21 -12.99
C ALA A 343 7.67 -16.95 -12.57
N ARG A 344 7.96 -18.11 -13.17
CA ARG A 344 9.19 -18.88 -12.93
C ARG A 344 10.43 -18.07 -13.31
N ARG A 345 10.41 -17.41 -14.47
CA ARG A 345 11.54 -16.56 -14.87
C ARG A 345 11.66 -15.34 -13.94
N THR A 346 10.52 -14.72 -13.54
CA THR A 346 10.48 -13.60 -12.61
C THR A 346 11.08 -13.97 -11.25
N ALA A 347 10.87 -15.20 -10.77
CA ALA A 347 11.47 -15.69 -9.52
C ALA A 347 13.00 -15.59 -9.51
N LYS A 348 13.67 -15.68 -10.68
CA LYS A 348 15.14 -15.53 -10.78
C LYS A 348 15.62 -14.12 -10.44
N GLU A 349 14.73 -13.11 -10.49
CA GLU A 349 15.03 -11.73 -10.07
C GLU A 349 14.96 -11.54 -8.55
N LEU A 350 14.29 -12.45 -7.83
CA LEU A 350 14.06 -12.38 -6.40
C LEU A 350 15.18 -13.11 -5.66
N LYS A 351 16.21 -12.37 -5.22
CA LYS A 351 17.40 -12.96 -4.58
C LYS A 351 17.20 -13.12 -3.08
N ASN A 352 17.95 -14.02 -2.48
CA ASN A 352 17.91 -14.26 -1.04
C ASN A 352 18.20 -12.99 -0.24
N GLY A 353 17.33 -12.66 0.71
CA GLY A 353 17.42 -11.48 1.57
C GLY A 353 16.77 -10.22 1.00
N TYR A 354 16.29 -10.22 -0.25
CA TYR A 354 15.69 -9.05 -0.88
C TYR A 354 14.33 -8.69 -0.26
N TYR A 355 14.07 -7.37 -0.24
CA TYR A 355 12.77 -6.78 -0.03
C TYR A 355 12.11 -6.53 -1.38
N VAL A 356 10.93 -7.12 -1.61
CA VAL A 356 10.31 -7.12 -2.93
C VAL A 356 8.86 -6.66 -2.85
N ASN A 357 8.42 -5.90 -3.86
CA ASN A 357 7.00 -5.60 -4.05
C ASN A 357 6.49 -6.27 -5.33
N LEU A 358 5.35 -6.94 -5.24
CA LEU A 358 4.77 -7.73 -6.32
C LEU A 358 3.40 -7.16 -6.70
N GLY A 359 3.29 -6.64 -7.91
CA GLY A 359 2.03 -6.20 -8.50
C GLY A 359 1.02 -7.35 -8.64
N ILE A 360 -0.25 -7.01 -8.66
CA ILE A 360 -1.36 -7.97 -8.75
C ILE A 360 -1.29 -8.79 -10.06
N GLY A 361 -1.59 -10.07 -9.98
CA GLY A 361 -1.68 -10.99 -11.13
C GLY A 361 -0.43 -11.85 -11.31
N ILE A 362 0.22 -11.82 -12.49
CA ILE A 362 1.39 -12.67 -12.77
C ILE A 362 2.52 -12.49 -11.75
N PRO A 363 2.89 -11.27 -11.33
CA PRO A 363 3.95 -11.06 -10.36
C PRO A 363 3.76 -11.83 -9.04
N THR A 364 2.52 -11.91 -8.53
CA THR A 364 2.22 -12.61 -7.25
C THR A 364 2.42 -14.13 -7.31
N LEU A 365 2.61 -14.69 -8.49
CA LEU A 365 2.90 -16.12 -8.66
C LEU A 365 4.41 -16.43 -8.49
N ALA A 366 5.28 -15.43 -8.66
CA ALA A 366 6.73 -15.65 -8.66
C ALA A 366 7.27 -16.33 -7.37
N PRO A 367 6.83 -15.99 -6.15
CA PRO A 367 7.30 -16.64 -4.93
C PRO A 367 7.10 -18.16 -4.89
N SER A 368 6.08 -18.69 -5.59
CA SER A 368 5.81 -20.13 -5.66
C SER A 368 6.90 -20.93 -6.41
N PHE A 369 7.78 -20.23 -7.13
CA PHE A 369 8.88 -20.83 -7.90
C PHE A 369 10.25 -20.58 -7.28
N LEU A 370 10.33 -20.00 -6.08
CA LEU A 370 11.58 -19.85 -5.34
C LEU A 370 12.04 -21.19 -4.78
N SER A 371 13.36 -21.39 -4.70
CA SER A 371 13.91 -22.53 -3.98
C SER A 371 13.60 -22.38 -2.47
N PRO A 372 13.46 -23.48 -1.73
CA PRO A 372 13.20 -23.42 -0.28
C PRO A 372 14.25 -22.64 0.53
N GLU A 373 15.46 -22.50 -0.03
CA GLU A 373 16.57 -21.78 0.58
C GLU A 373 16.51 -20.26 0.34
N THR A 374 15.78 -19.82 -0.70
CA THR A 374 15.64 -18.41 -1.07
C THR A 374 14.56 -17.77 -0.24
N LYS A 375 14.94 -16.89 0.67
CA LYS A 375 14.03 -16.12 1.51
C LYS A 375 13.97 -14.68 1.03
N VAL A 376 12.77 -14.20 0.72
CA VAL A 376 12.50 -12.81 0.38
C VAL A 376 11.50 -12.21 1.35
N TRP A 377 11.59 -10.91 1.58
CA TRP A 377 10.64 -10.15 2.37
C TRP A 377 9.64 -9.47 1.45
N ILE A 378 8.44 -10.03 1.35
CA ILE A 378 7.41 -9.46 0.48
C ILE A 378 6.74 -8.29 1.20
N GLN A 379 6.87 -7.11 0.61
CA GLN A 379 6.18 -5.90 1.03
C GLN A 379 4.86 -5.79 0.26
N SER A 380 3.79 -5.42 0.95
CA SER A 380 2.51 -5.08 0.33
C SER A 380 2.16 -3.63 0.67
N GLU A 381 1.84 -2.83 -0.34
CA GLU A 381 1.65 -1.37 -0.21
C GLU A 381 0.57 -0.98 0.80
N ASN A 382 -0.37 -1.87 1.10
CA ASN A 382 -1.39 -1.65 2.11
C ASN A 382 -0.91 -1.78 3.56
N GLY A 383 0.40 -1.98 3.78
CA GLY A 383 1.04 -1.92 5.09
C GLY A 383 1.50 -3.25 5.66
N ILE A 384 2.08 -4.13 4.85
CA ILE A 384 2.73 -5.38 5.30
C ILE A 384 4.19 -5.40 4.84
N LEU A 385 5.08 -5.83 5.71
CA LEU A 385 6.39 -6.36 5.38
C LEU A 385 6.49 -7.77 5.96
N GLY A 386 6.74 -8.75 5.09
CA GLY A 386 6.69 -10.16 5.46
C GLY A 386 5.32 -10.81 5.18
N MET A 387 4.72 -10.50 4.02
CA MET A 387 3.52 -11.16 3.53
C MET A 387 3.81 -12.63 3.23
N GLY A 388 2.94 -13.52 3.72
CA GLY A 388 3.00 -14.97 3.52
C GLY A 388 2.09 -15.45 2.39
N ALA A 389 1.90 -16.77 2.36
CA ALA A 389 1.04 -17.43 1.39
C ALA A 389 -0.46 -17.17 1.64
N TYR A 390 -1.32 -17.64 0.73
CA TYR A 390 -2.76 -17.67 0.99
C TYR A 390 -3.06 -18.57 2.19
N PRO A 391 -4.03 -18.19 3.05
CA PRO A 391 -4.43 -18.97 4.21
C PRO A 391 -5.16 -20.27 3.82
N THR A 392 -5.24 -21.23 4.72
CA THR A 392 -6.28 -22.25 4.70
C THR A 392 -7.62 -21.64 5.12
N GLU A 393 -8.73 -22.38 4.98
CA GLU A 393 -10.05 -21.90 5.43
C GLU A 393 -10.08 -21.49 6.92
N GLU A 394 -9.34 -22.20 7.75
CA GLU A 394 -9.28 -22.01 9.20
C GLU A 394 -8.36 -20.83 9.61
N GLU A 395 -7.38 -20.51 8.76
CA GLU A 395 -6.42 -19.42 8.98
C GLU A 395 -6.92 -18.06 8.46
N VAL A 396 -8.08 -18.03 7.78
CA VAL A 396 -8.60 -16.77 7.22
C VAL A 396 -8.84 -15.74 8.29
N ASP A 397 -8.14 -14.62 8.20
CA ASP A 397 -8.35 -13.43 9.02
C ASP A 397 -8.76 -12.25 8.14
N PRO A 398 -9.96 -11.65 8.35
CA PRO A 398 -10.44 -10.54 7.52
C PRO A 398 -9.61 -9.26 7.67
N ASP A 399 -8.76 -9.18 8.69
CA ASP A 399 -7.87 -8.05 8.95
C ASP A 399 -6.50 -8.19 8.29
N ILE A 400 -6.25 -9.32 7.58
CA ILE A 400 -4.98 -9.57 6.88
C ILE A 400 -5.25 -9.77 5.40
N ILE A 401 -5.09 -8.70 4.63
CA ILE A 401 -5.26 -8.70 3.18
C ILE A 401 -4.02 -8.14 2.48
N ASN A 402 -3.81 -8.54 1.23
CA ASN A 402 -2.79 -7.95 0.37
C ASN A 402 -3.33 -6.73 -0.41
N ALA A 403 -2.48 -6.12 -1.23
CA ALA A 403 -2.84 -4.99 -2.10
C ALA A 403 -3.94 -5.33 -3.13
N GLY A 404 -4.09 -6.61 -3.49
CA GLY A 404 -5.18 -7.12 -4.31
C GLY A 404 -6.49 -7.33 -3.54
N LYS A 405 -6.49 -7.07 -2.23
CA LYS A 405 -7.62 -7.27 -1.30
C LYS A 405 -7.96 -8.74 -1.07
N GLU A 406 -7.03 -9.63 -1.38
CA GLU A 406 -7.11 -11.07 -1.15
C GLU A 406 -6.58 -11.39 0.26
N THR A 407 -7.17 -12.37 0.93
CA THR A 407 -6.69 -12.87 2.23
C THR A 407 -5.30 -13.49 2.09
N VAL A 408 -4.40 -13.14 3.00
CA VAL A 408 -3.02 -13.68 3.07
C VAL A 408 -2.65 -14.02 4.50
N THR A 409 -1.52 -14.70 4.69
CA THR A 409 -0.90 -14.91 6.00
C THR A 409 0.28 -13.96 6.21
N LEU A 410 0.85 -13.98 7.40
CA LEU A 410 2.08 -13.27 7.76
C LEU A 410 3.16 -14.29 8.12
N ILE A 411 4.40 -14.08 7.66
CA ILE A 411 5.53 -14.93 8.05
C ILE A 411 6.06 -14.50 9.43
N PRO A 412 6.76 -15.37 10.17
CA PRO A 412 7.47 -14.98 11.39
C PRO A 412 8.43 -13.81 11.14
N GLY A 413 8.35 -12.78 11.99
CA GLY A 413 9.11 -11.55 11.84
C GLY A 413 8.43 -10.47 10.99
N ALA A 414 7.22 -10.74 10.46
CA ALA A 414 6.44 -9.75 9.74
C ALA A 414 6.07 -8.55 10.61
N SER A 415 5.86 -7.40 9.97
CA SER A 415 5.36 -6.17 10.59
C SER A 415 4.23 -5.56 9.79
N THR A 416 3.34 -4.82 10.48
CA THR A 416 2.26 -4.07 9.85
C THR A 416 2.33 -2.61 10.27
N PHE A 417 2.04 -1.72 9.33
CA PHE A 417 2.21 -0.27 9.49
C PHE A 417 1.15 0.48 8.67
N ASP A 418 1.11 1.81 8.82
CA ASP A 418 0.18 2.64 8.04
C ASP A 418 0.69 2.90 6.60
N SER A 419 -0.19 3.49 5.79
CA SER A 419 0.10 3.72 4.37
C SER A 419 1.23 4.74 4.15
N ALA A 420 1.43 5.71 5.05
CA ALA A 420 2.51 6.68 4.90
C ALA A 420 3.88 6.01 5.07
N GLU A 421 4.03 5.14 6.07
CA GLU A 421 5.23 4.34 6.30
C GLU A 421 5.48 3.37 5.13
N SER A 422 4.42 2.69 4.67
CA SER A 422 4.51 1.76 3.55
C SER A 422 5.10 2.42 2.30
N PHE A 423 4.55 3.56 1.91
CA PHE A 423 5.02 4.27 0.72
C PHE A 423 6.33 5.06 0.93
N ALA A 424 6.70 5.36 2.18
CA ALA A 424 8.02 5.89 2.49
C ALA A 424 9.12 4.85 2.19
N MET A 425 8.90 3.57 2.53
CA MET A 425 9.82 2.48 2.17
C MET A 425 10.01 2.36 0.64
N ILE A 426 8.93 2.52 -0.12
CA ILE A 426 8.94 2.43 -1.58
C ILE A 426 9.71 3.61 -2.19
N ARG A 427 9.29 4.83 -1.91
CA ARG A 427 9.92 6.04 -2.47
C ARG A 427 11.34 6.27 -1.98
N GLY A 428 11.63 5.84 -0.76
CA GLY A 428 12.95 5.94 -0.13
C GLY A 428 13.99 4.93 -0.63
N GLY A 429 13.63 4.05 -1.59
CA GLY A 429 14.58 3.09 -2.18
C GLY A 429 14.91 1.90 -1.27
N HIS A 430 14.03 1.56 -0.31
CA HIS A 430 14.24 0.42 0.59
C HIS A 430 13.70 -0.90 0.02
N ILE A 431 13.16 -0.89 -1.19
CA ILE A 431 12.68 -2.07 -1.92
C ILE A 431 13.69 -2.40 -3.01
N ASP A 432 14.27 -3.62 -2.99
CA ASP A 432 15.27 -4.04 -3.97
C ASP A 432 14.66 -4.25 -5.36
N VAL A 433 13.47 -4.86 -5.42
CA VAL A 433 12.80 -5.18 -6.69
C VAL A 433 11.29 -4.90 -6.60
N SER A 434 10.77 -4.18 -7.59
CA SER A 434 9.33 -4.04 -7.82
C SER A 434 8.96 -4.72 -9.14
N VAL A 435 8.00 -5.64 -9.11
CA VAL A 435 7.53 -6.37 -10.29
C VAL A 435 6.12 -5.93 -10.63
N LEU A 436 5.88 -5.44 -11.84
CA LEU A 436 4.57 -4.95 -12.28
C LEU A 436 4.13 -5.59 -13.60
N GLY A 437 2.80 -5.62 -13.82
CA GLY A 437 2.23 -5.88 -15.13
C GLY A 437 2.25 -4.64 -16.02
N ALA A 438 2.07 -4.83 -17.34
CA ALA A 438 2.03 -3.73 -18.29
C ALA A 438 0.88 -3.86 -19.30
N LEU A 439 0.38 -2.70 -19.74
CA LEU A 439 -0.40 -2.55 -20.99
C LEU A 439 0.54 -2.28 -22.15
N GLN A 440 1.51 -1.37 -21.97
CA GLN A 440 2.61 -1.10 -22.91
C GLN A 440 3.91 -0.82 -22.15
N VAL A 441 5.04 -1.19 -22.77
CA VAL A 441 6.39 -0.83 -22.33
C VAL A 441 7.12 -0.26 -23.53
N GLY A 442 7.68 0.95 -23.39
CA GLY A 442 8.49 1.60 -24.41
C GLY A 442 9.92 1.07 -24.45
N ALA A 443 10.56 1.15 -25.63
CA ALA A 443 11.96 0.75 -25.82
C ALA A 443 12.94 1.53 -24.92
N ASN A 444 12.55 2.69 -24.44
CA ASN A 444 13.30 3.55 -23.53
C ASN A 444 13.02 3.28 -22.03
N GLY A 445 12.21 2.28 -21.72
CA GLY A 445 11.82 1.95 -20.36
C GLY A 445 10.57 2.68 -19.83
N ASP A 446 9.82 3.37 -20.67
CA ASP A 446 8.53 3.94 -20.33
C ASP A 446 7.53 2.83 -19.97
N LEU A 447 6.70 3.04 -18.94
CA LEU A 447 5.68 2.10 -18.52
C LEU A 447 4.29 2.72 -18.56
N ALA A 448 3.32 2.02 -19.18
CA ALA A 448 1.90 2.33 -19.14
C ALA A 448 1.10 1.11 -18.67
N ASN A 449 0.33 1.23 -17.55
CA ASN A 449 -0.40 0.08 -17.01
C ASN A 449 -1.72 0.39 -16.31
N TYR A 450 -2.21 1.64 -16.30
CA TYR A 450 -3.38 1.99 -15.48
C TYR A 450 -4.59 2.51 -16.26
N MET A 451 -4.40 2.98 -17.50
CA MET A 451 -5.48 3.61 -18.27
C MET A 451 -5.37 3.33 -19.77
N ILE A 452 -6.51 3.07 -20.40
CA ILE A 452 -6.70 3.11 -21.85
C ILE A 452 -7.77 4.18 -22.12
N PRO A 453 -7.44 5.32 -22.73
CA PRO A 453 -8.38 6.40 -22.98
C PRO A 453 -9.66 5.91 -23.68
N GLY A 454 -10.83 6.32 -23.18
CA GLY A 454 -12.13 5.94 -23.72
C GLY A 454 -12.57 4.47 -23.49
N LYS A 455 -11.71 3.61 -22.94
CA LYS A 455 -12.04 2.18 -22.72
C LYS A 455 -11.86 1.73 -21.27
N ILE A 456 -10.76 2.11 -20.63
CA ILE A 456 -10.42 1.66 -19.27
C ILE A 456 -9.92 2.86 -18.48
N PHE A 457 -10.60 3.15 -17.37
CA PHE A 457 -10.23 4.22 -16.44
C PHE A 457 -10.24 3.67 -15.01
N LYS A 458 -9.20 2.90 -14.65
CA LYS A 458 -9.14 2.24 -13.33
C LYS A 458 -8.46 3.06 -12.25
N GLY A 459 -7.55 3.95 -12.64
CA GLY A 459 -6.67 4.66 -11.73
C GLY A 459 -5.34 3.94 -11.49
N MET A 460 -4.33 4.68 -11.03
CA MET A 460 -2.96 4.22 -10.92
C MET A 460 -2.67 3.37 -9.67
N GLY A 461 -3.53 3.43 -8.64
CA GLY A 461 -3.21 2.79 -7.36
C GLY A 461 -1.85 3.24 -6.84
N GLY A 462 -1.02 2.30 -6.40
CA GLY A 462 0.37 2.54 -5.98
C GLY A 462 1.41 2.44 -7.09
N ALA A 463 1.01 2.14 -8.33
CA ALA A 463 1.97 1.82 -9.40
C ALA A 463 2.95 2.96 -9.70
N MET A 464 2.48 4.23 -9.70
CA MET A 464 3.35 5.38 -9.93
C MET A 464 4.37 5.57 -8.81
N ASP A 465 3.99 5.28 -7.55
CA ASP A 465 4.92 5.32 -6.41
C ASP A 465 5.96 4.20 -6.51
N LEU A 466 5.53 2.98 -6.88
CA LEU A 466 6.40 1.81 -7.02
C LEU A 466 7.52 1.99 -8.05
N VAL A 467 7.31 2.81 -9.06
CA VAL A 467 8.30 3.08 -10.12
C VAL A 467 9.01 4.42 -9.96
N SER A 468 8.78 5.14 -8.86
CA SER A 468 9.25 6.53 -8.70
C SER A 468 10.75 6.65 -8.38
N ASN A 469 11.41 5.56 -7.97
CA ASN A 469 12.84 5.54 -7.64
C ASN A 469 13.58 4.39 -8.37
N PRO A 470 13.65 4.44 -9.73
CA PRO A 470 14.21 3.35 -10.53
C PRO A 470 15.75 3.24 -10.44
N ASP A 471 16.42 4.17 -9.78
CA ASP A 471 17.87 4.15 -9.59
C ASP A 471 18.26 3.28 -8.38
N GLU A 472 17.39 3.20 -7.37
CA GLU A 472 17.60 2.40 -6.16
C GLU A 472 16.81 1.08 -6.19
N THR A 473 15.66 1.06 -6.87
CA THR A 473 14.78 -0.10 -6.98
C THR A 473 14.79 -0.66 -8.41
N LYS A 474 15.14 -1.94 -8.58
CA LYS A 474 15.02 -2.60 -9.89
C LYS A 474 13.55 -2.74 -10.27
N ILE A 475 13.14 -2.14 -11.40
CA ILE A 475 11.77 -2.23 -11.90
C ILE A 475 11.70 -3.31 -12.99
N VAL A 476 10.96 -4.36 -12.72
CA VAL A 476 10.75 -5.49 -13.61
C VAL A 476 9.31 -5.50 -14.10
N VAL A 477 9.12 -5.62 -15.40
CA VAL A 477 7.82 -5.87 -16.00
C VAL A 477 7.66 -7.36 -16.26
N ALA A 478 6.58 -7.96 -15.74
CA ALA A 478 6.21 -9.36 -15.97
C ALA A 478 4.81 -9.41 -16.61
N THR A 479 4.74 -9.71 -17.91
CA THR A 479 3.51 -9.62 -18.70
C THR A 479 3.50 -10.59 -19.88
N GLU A 480 2.32 -10.94 -20.41
CA GLU A 480 2.23 -11.62 -21.71
C GLU A 480 2.80 -10.70 -22.82
N HIS A 481 3.49 -11.29 -23.79
CA HIS A 481 4.21 -10.54 -24.83
C HIS A 481 3.30 -9.68 -25.71
N VAL A 482 2.13 -10.21 -26.03
CA VAL A 482 1.10 -9.52 -26.82
C VAL A 482 -0.19 -9.36 -26.01
N ALA A 483 -1.01 -8.41 -26.40
CA ALA A 483 -2.34 -8.23 -25.84
C ALA A 483 -3.30 -9.31 -26.40
N LYS A 484 -4.51 -9.41 -25.80
CA LYS A 484 -5.51 -10.43 -26.20
C LYS A 484 -5.97 -10.30 -27.66
N ASP A 485 -5.90 -9.11 -28.23
CA ASP A 485 -6.21 -8.81 -29.63
C ASP A 485 -5.02 -9.00 -30.57
N GLY A 486 -3.89 -9.48 -30.06
CA GLY A 486 -2.66 -9.69 -30.81
C GLY A 486 -1.77 -8.44 -30.95
N SER A 487 -2.17 -7.29 -30.46
CA SER A 487 -1.36 -6.09 -30.53
C SER A 487 -0.11 -6.19 -29.65
N ALA A 488 1.00 -5.58 -30.10
CA ALA A 488 2.25 -5.57 -29.37
C ALA A 488 2.11 -4.77 -28.07
N LYS A 489 2.68 -5.30 -26.99
CA LYS A 489 2.83 -4.57 -25.72
C LYS A 489 4.20 -3.92 -25.57
N ILE A 490 5.20 -4.44 -26.29
CA ILE A 490 6.55 -3.90 -26.30
C ILE A 490 6.64 -3.05 -27.56
N VAL A 491 6.67 -1.72 -27.35
CA VAL A 491 6.50 -0.72 -28.41
C VAL A 491 7.70 0.22 -28.47
N GLN A 492 7.91 0.87 -29.63
CA GLN A 492 8.99 1.86 -29.72
C GLN A 492 8.77 3.00 -28.74
N ASP A 493 7.57 3.59 -28.76
CA ASP A 493 7.12 4.64 -27.83
C ASP A 493 5.73 4.31 -27.32
N CYS A 494 5.50 4.50 -26.03
CA CYS A 494 4.18 4.27 -25.45
C CYS A 494 3.15 5.28 -25.98
N SER A 495 2.05 4.77 -26.53
CA SER A 495 0.89 5.59 -26.92
C SER A 495 -0.12 5.77 -25.80
N LEU A 496 -0.07 4.94 -24.77
CA LEU A 496 -0.93 5.00 -23.59
C LEU A 496 -0.34 5.92 -22.52
N PRO A 497 -1.18 6.50 -21.65
CA PRO A 497 -0.74 7.31 -20.53
C PRO A 497 0.27 6.61 -19.63
N LEU A 498 1.40 7.27 -19.39
CA LEU A 498 2.52 6.70 -18.66
C LEU A 498 2.23 6.61 -17.15
N THR A 499 2.61 5.48 -16.59
CA THR A 499 2.76 5.24 -15.15
C THR A 499 4.08 5.81 -14.64
N GLY A 500 5.13 5.71 -15.45
CA GLY A 500 6.45 6.25 -15.21
C GLY A 500 7.26 6.32 -16.49
N ALA A 501 8.08 7.36 -16.63
CA ALA A 501 8.96 7.56 -17.76
C ALA A 501 10.36 7.02 -17.45
N LYS A 502 10.92 6.19 -18.35
CA LYS A 502 12.26 5.60 -18.26
C LYS A 502 12.53 4.84 -16.94
N VAL A 503 11.56 4.04 -16.52
CA VAL A 503 11.61 3.37 -15.19
C VAL A 503 11.92 1.88 -15.29
N VAL A 504 11.55 1.20 -16.36
CA VAL A 504 11.68 -0.25 -16.51
C VAL A 504 13.12 -0.65 -16.81
N SER A 505 13.67 -1.59 -16.03
CA SER A 505 15.01 -2.15 -16.23
C SER A 505 15.01 -3.48 -16.98
N THR A 506 13.99 -4.32 -16.76
CA THR A 506 13.90 -5.66 -17.37
C THR A 506 12.46 -5.96 -17.74
N ILE A 507 12.25 -6.55 -18.92
CA ILE A 507 10.93 -7.00 -19.40
C ILE A 507 10.97 -8.52 -19.53
N ILE A 508 10.08 -9.20 -18.82
CA ILE A 508 9.92 -10.66 -18.82
C ILE A 508 8.56 -10.99 -19.44
N THR A 509 8.57 -11.77 -20.51
CA THR A 509 7.35 -12.21 -21.17
C THR A 509 7.28 -13.74 -21.24
N ASP A 510 6.22 -14.27 -21.82
CA ASP A 510 6.09 -15.70 -22.13
C ASP A 510 7.00 -16.15 -23.30
N LEU A 511 7.57 -15.22 -24.07
CA LEU A 511 8.45 -15.51 -25.20
C LEU A 511 9.92 -15.25 -24.92
N CYS A 512 10.25 -14.22 -24.16
CA CYS A 512 11.63 -13.77 -24.03
C CYS A 512 11.85 -12.84 -22.83
N VAL A 513 13.11 -12.46 -22.62
CA VAL A 513 13.54 -11.42 -21.69
C VAL A 513 14.31 -10.34 -22.44
N PHE A 514 13.96 -9.08 -22.17
CA PHE A 514 14.73 -7.91 -22.58
C PHE A 514 15.35 -7.20 -21.38
N GLU A 515 16.60 -6.82 -21.50
CA GLU A 515 17.21 -5.78 -20.68
C GLU A 515 16.99 -4.42 -21.36
N VAL A 516 16.73 -3.39 -20.55
CA VAL A 516 16.39 -2.04 -21.02
C VAL A 516 17.48 -1.05 -20.65
N ASP A 517 18.06 -0.36 -21.61
CA ASP A 517 18.90 0.80 -21.37
C ASP A 517 18.02 2.04 -21.15
N ARG A 518 17.76 2.35 -19.88
CA ARG A 518 16.93 3.50 -19.48
C ARG A 518 17.59 4.86 -19.76
N ILE A 519 18.91 4.90 -19.89
CA ILE A 519 19.69 6.14 -20.04
C ILE A 519 19.72 6.55 -21.50
N ASN A 520 20.21 5.66 -22.37
CA ASN A 520 20.39 5.94 -23.80
C ASN A 520 19.15 5.55 -24.63
N GLY A 521 18.29 4.72 -24.05
CA GLY A 521 17.16 4.08 -24.73
C GLY A 521 17.60 2.88 -25.56
N GLY A 522 16.85 1.80 -25.50
CA GLY A 522 17.09 0.59 -26.28
C GLY A 522 16.79 -0.69 -25.53
N LEU A 523 16.51 -1.72 -26.30
CA LEU A 523 16.22 -3.07 -25.80
C LEU A 523 17.28 -4.03 -26.29
N THR A 524 17.74 -4.91 -25.41
CA THR A 524 18.60 -6.04 -25.73
C THR A 524 17.89 -7.34 -25.39
N LEU A 525 17.64 -8.18 -26.38
CA LEU A 525 17.11 -9.54 -26.18
C LEU A 525 18.20 -10.42 -25.59
N THR A 526 18.00 -10.91 -24.38
CA THR A 526 19.01 -11.68 -23.62
C THR A 526 18.63 -13.14 -23.41
N GLU A 527 17.32 -13.45 -23.41
CA GLU A 527 16.86 -14.82 -23.18
C GLU A 527 15.65 -15.15 -24.05
N LEU A 528 15.55 -16.41 -24.46
CA LEU A 528 14.40 -16.94 -25.20
C LEU A 528 13.72 -18.08 -24.42
N ALA A 529 12.40 -18.16 -24.57
CA ALA A 529 11.64 -19.30 -24.10
C ALA A 529 11.92 -20.55 -24.97
N PRO A 530 11.80 -21.76 -24.40
CA PRO A 530 11.97 -22.98 -25.19
C PRO A 530 11.06 -23.03 -26.41
N GLY A 531 11.66 -23.30 -27.58
CA GLY A 531 10.94 -23.39 -28.85
C GLY A 531 10.60 -22.06 -29.51
N VAL A 532 10.99 -20.94 -28.94
CA VAL A 532 10.84 -19.60 -29.52
C VAL A 532 12.13 -19.18 -30.18
N ASP A 533 12.07 -18.59 -31.36
CA ASP A 533 13.22 -18.02 -32.06
C ASP A 533 13.17 -16.48 -32.11
N VAL A 534 14.27 -15.88 -32.52
CA VAL A 534 14.42 -14.42 -32.59
C VAL A 534 13.43 -13.80 -33.59
N GLU A 535 13.11 -14.51 -34.67
CA GLU A 535 12.23 -14.00 -35.71
C GLU A 535 10.76 -13.93 -35.22
N GLU A 536 10.32 -14.91 -34.42
CA GLU A 536 9.02 -14.86 -33.77
C GLU A 536 8.91 -13.65 -32.83
N VAL A 537 9.98 -13.38 -32.05
CA VAL A 537 10.02 -12.21 -31.16
C VAL A 537 9.96 -10.93 -31.99
N ARG A 538 10.67 -10.84 -33.12
CA ARG A 538 10.63 -9.66 -34.01
C ARG A 538 9.24 -9.38 -34.56
N GLN A 539 8.52 -10.41 -34.97
CA GLN A 539 7.17 -10.26 -35.54
C GLN A 539 6.15 -9.78 -34.53
N LYS A 540 6.38 -10.06 -33.22
CA LYS A 540 5.45 -9.73 -32.14
C LYS A 540 5.87 -8.49 -31.32
N THR A 541 7.01 -7.89 -31.63
CA THR A 541 7.55 -6.69 -30.98
C THR A 541 7.53 -5.52 -31.93
N ASP A 542 6.87 -4.42 -31.57
CA ASP A 542 6.86 -3.20 -32.39
C ASP A 542 8.19 -2.41 -32.27
N ALA A 543 8.83 -2.51 -31.10
CA ALA A 543 10.11 -1.86 -30.82
C ALA A 543 11.27 -2.51 -31.57
N LYS A 544 12.23 -1.71 -32.00
CA LYS A 544 13.54 -2.21 -32.45
C LYS A 544 14.35 -2.68 -31.25
N PHE A 545 15.09 -3.77 -31.42
CA PHE A 545 15.95 -4.31 -30.37
C PHE A 545 17.22 -4.94 -30.93
N GLU A 546 18.24 -4.94 -30.09
CA GLU A 546 19.48 -5.67 -30.35
C GLU A 546 19.38 -7.10 -29.79
N VAL A 547 20.20 -7.99 -30.30
CA VAL A 547 20.26 -9.38 -29.87
C VAL A 547 21.61 -9.62 -29.20
N ALA A 548 21.60 -10.08 -27.96
CA ALA A 548 22.81 -10.39 -27.23
C ALA A 548 23.64 -11.47 -27.98
N SER A 549 24.95 -11.38 -27.92
CA SER A 549 25.86 -12.36 -28.53
C SER A 549 25.74 -13.76 -27.90
N ASP A 550 25.28 -13.84 -26.63
CA ASP A 550 25.08 -15.08 -25.88
C ASP A 550 23.63 -15.10 -25.37
N ILE A 551 22.72 -15.57 -26.21
CA ILE A 551 21.29 -15.71 -25.85
C ILE A 551 21.15 -16.95 -24.94
N LYS A 552 20.55 -16.75 -23.77
CA LYS A 552 20.31 -17.81 -22.78
C LYS A 552 18.89 -18.34 -22.89
N SER A 553 18.67 -19.55 -22.32
CA SER A 553 17.32 -20.03 -22.06
C SER A 553 16.76 -19.30 -20.83
N MET A 554 15.51 -18.88 -20.88
CA MET A 554 14.84 -18.28 -19.73
C MET A 554 14.35 -19.32 -18.70
N GLU A 555 14.42 -20.65 -19.04
CA GLU A 555 14.09 -21.79 -18.16
C GLU A 555 15.34 -22.42 -17.52
#